data_d08b1f27aefb40ec11cdd9675d37fb5e
#
_entry.id   d08b1f27aefb40ec11cdd9675d37fb5e
#
_cell.length_a   1.000
_cell.length_b   1.000
_cell.length_c   1.000
_cell.angle_alpha   90.00
_cell.angle_beta   90.00
_cell.angle_gamma   90.00
#
_symmetry.space_group_name_H-M   'P 1'
#
loop_
_entity.id
_entity.type
_entity.pdbx_description
1 polymer ?
#
loop_
_entity_poly.entity_id
_entity_poly.type
_entity_poly.pdbx_seq_one_letter_code
_entity_poly.pdbx_strand_id
1 'polypeptide(L)' 'MVCIKVDIPEILNEIDDECKAIYHSKDSVCFFLFKTRELRNAFVEETKGMMKDERMLIYEKYQNISST' A
#
# COMPACT_ATOMS: atom_id res chain seq x y z
N MET A 1 2.67 -0.51 -5.61
CA MET A 1 3.15 0.45 -4.60
C MET A 1 3.67 1.71 -5.26
N VAL A 2 3.31 2.86 -4.72
CA VAL A 2 3.80 4.14 -5.22
C VAL A 2 4.38 4.92 -4.04
N CYS A 3 5.62 5.35 -4.16
CA CYS A 3 6.27 6.17 -3.14
C CYS A 3 6.54 7.57 -3.69
N ILE A 4 6.14 8.58 -2.92
CA ILE A 4 6.15 9.97 -3.36
C ILE A 4 6.95 10.82 -2.38
N LYS A 5 7.79 11.69 -2.91
CA LYS A 5 8.63 12.57 -2.06
C LYS A 5 8.12 14.00 -1.98
N VAL A 6 7.20 14.39 -2.85
CA VAL A 6 6.71 15.77 -2.90
C VAL A 6 5.18 15.78 -2.83
N ASP A 7 4.51 16.05 -3.94
CA ASP A 7 3.05 16.16 -3.98
C ASP A 7 2.39 14.84 -4.33
N ILE A 8 1.22 14.59 -3.72
CA ILE A 8 0.44 13.40 -4.01
C ILE A 8 -0.26 13.57 -5.36
N PRO A 9 -0.04 12.65 -6.35
CA PRO A 9 -0.73 12.71 -7.63
C PRO A 9 -2.25 12.60 -7.45
N GLU A 10 -3.00 13.32 -8.28
CA GLU A 10 -4.46 13.32 -8.21
C GLU A 10 -5.06 11.93 -8.38
N ILE A 11 -4.43 11.08 -9.18
CA ILE A 11 -4.92 9.73 -9.41
C ILE A 11 -5.01 8.93 -8.11
N LEU A 12 -4.10 9.19 -7.16
CA LEU A 12 -4.13 8.50 -5.88
C LEU A 12 -5.27 8.99 -4.99
N ASN A 13 -5.70 10.24 -5.19
CA ASN A 13 -6.84 10.79 -4.46
C ASN A 13 -8.17 10.22 -4.97
N GLU A 14 -8.21 9.72 -6.20
CA GLU A 14 -9.41 9.12 -6.79
C GLU A 14 -9.64 7.70 -6.29
N ILE A 15 -8.59 7.06 -5.74
CA ILE A 15 -8.72 5.71 -5.20
C ILE A 15 -9.34 5.80 -3.80
N ASP A 16 -10.31 4.95 -3.53
CA ASP A 16 -10.97 4.90 -2.22
C ASP A 16 -9.95 4.69 -1.11
N ASP A 17 -10.09 5.45 -0.04
CA ASP A 17 -9.22 5.33 1.12
C ASP A 17 -9.26 3.93 1.72
N GLU A 18 -10.38 3.24 1.57
CA GLU A 18 -10.54 1.87 2.06
C GLU A 18 -9.69 0.87 1.28
N CYS A 19 -9.30 1.22 0.07
CA CYS A 19 -8.53 0.35 -0.81
C CYS A 19 -7.05 0.72 -0.88
N LYS A 20 -6.59 1.64 -0.08
CA LYS A 20 -5.18 2.00 -0.07
C LYS A 20 -4.65 2.07 1.36
N ALA A 21 -3.41 1.64 1.53
CA ALA A 21 -2.68 1.75 2.79
C ALA A 21 -1.58 2.78 2.61
N ILE A 22 -1.48 3.71 3.54
CA ILE A 22 -0.53 4.82 3.46
C ILE A 22 0.50 4.66 4.56
N TYR A 23 1.77 4.66 4.19
CA TYR A 23 2.86 4.54 5.14
C TYR A 23 3.84 5.67 4.96
N HIS A 24 4.13 6.38 6.05
CA HIS A 24 5.08 7.46 6.04
C HIS A 24 6.47 6.94 6.37
N SER A 25 7.43 7.30 5.56
CA SER A 25 8.83 7.04 5.86
C SER A 25 9.54 8.38 6.07
N LYS A 26 10.83 8.31 6.39
CA LYS A 26 11.60 9.51 6.69
C LYS A 26 11.62 10.51 5.54
N ASP A 27 11.71 10.00 4.33
CA ASP A 27 11.87 10.83 3.13
C ASP A 27 10.74 10.78 2.14
N SER A 28 9.73 9.94 2.38
CA SER A 28 8.66 9.76 1.40
C SER A 28 7.40 9.18 2.03
N VAL A 29 6.32 9.18 1.25
CA VAL A 29 5.06 8.55 1.62
C VAL A 29 4.80 7.45 0.60
N CYS A 30 4.56 6.24 1.06
CA CYS A 30 4.31 5.10 0.18
C CYS A 30 2.85 4.67 0.26
N PHE A 31 2.25 4.48 -0.90
CA PHE A 31 0.87 4.03 -1.03
C PHE A 31 0.83 2.60 -1.55
N PHE A 32 0.15 1.72 -0.82
CA PHE A 32 -0.07 0.35 -1.23
C PHE A 32 -1.52 0.23 -1.67
N LEU A 33 -1.73 -0.11 -2.95
CA LEU A 33 -3.05 -0.10 -3.56
C LEU A 33 -3.61 -1.52 -3.69
N PHE A 34 -4.90 -1.67 -3.40
CA PHE A 34 -5.57 -2.97 -3.42
C PHE A 34 -6.89 -2.87 -4.17
N LYS A 35 -7.38 -4.01 -4.67
CA LYS A 35 -8.65 -4.06 -5.37
C LYS A 35 -9.84 -4.00 -4.42
N THR A 36 -9.69 -4.51 -3.20
CA THR A 36 -10.77 -4.53 -2.23
C THR A 36 -10.29 -4.08 -0.86
N ARG A 37 -11.26 -3.66 -0.04
CA ARG A 37 -10.98 -3.26 1.32
C ARG A 37 -10.46 -4.43 2.15
N GLU A 38 -11.01 -5.62 1.90
CA GLU A 38 -10.62 -6.82 2.64
C GLU A 38 -9.15 -7.14 2.44
N LEU A 39 -8.65 -7.01 1.21
CA LEU A 39 -7.24 -7.22 0.92
C LEU A 39 -6.39 -6.18 1.62
N ARG A 40 -6.82 -4.92 1.59
CA ARG A 40 -6.10 -3.84 2.26
C ARG A 40 -6.02 -4.08 3.76
N ASN A 41 -7.13 -4.48 4.38
CA ASN A 41 -7.16 -4.72 5.82
C ASN A 41 -6.28 -5.91 6.21
N ALA A 42 -6.32 -6.97 5.42
CA ALA A 42 -5.48 -8.14 5.65
C ALA A 42 -4.00 -7.78 5.55
N PHE A 43 -3.63 -6.97 4.55
CA PHE A 43 -2.26 -6.52 4.38
C PHE A 43 -1.79 -5.70 5.59
N VAL A 44 -2.61 -4.77 6.03
CA VAL A 44 -2.26 -3.91 7.18
C VAL A 44 -2.02 -4.75 8.43
N GLU A 45 -2.89 -5.71 8.69
CA GLU A 45 -2.74 -6.59 9.86
C GLU A 45 -1.49 -7.46 9.76
N GLU A 46 -1.25 -8.04 8.57
CA GLU A 46 -0.12 -8.93 8.36
C GLU A 46 1.22 -8.21 8.46
N THR A 47 1.27 -6.95 8.01
CA THR A 47 2.51 -6.19 7.98
C THR A 47 2.70 -5.26 9.17
N LYS A 48 1.88 -5.42 10.18
CA LYS A 48 1.96 -4.58 11.38
C LYS A 48 3.31 -4.75 12.05
N GLY A 49 4.02 -3.64 12.24
CA GLY A 49 5.34 -3.66 12.85
C GLY A 49 6.49 -4.01 11.93
N MET A 50 6.21 -4.32 10.67
CA MET A 50 7.26 -4.65 9.70
C MET A 50 7.95 -3.40 9.15
N MET A 51 9.20 -3.58 8.73
CA MET A 51 9.95 -2.54 8.05
C MET A 51 9.52 -2.46 6.58
N LYS A 52 9.92 -1.38 5.91
CA LYS A 52 9.52 -1.13 4.52
C LYS A 52 9.83 -2.30 3.58
N ASP A 53 11.03 -2.86 3.66
CA ASP A 53 11.46 -3.93 2.76
C ASP A 53 10.61 -5.18 2.94
N GLU A 54 10.32 -5.55 4.18
CA GLU A 54 9.48 -6.70 4.47
C GLU A 54 8.06 -6.48 3.99
N ARG A 55 7.56 -5.26 4.18
CA ARG A 55 6.22 -4.91 3.74
C ARG A 55 6.09 -5.00 2.22
N MET A 56 7.12 -4.60 1.50
CA MET A 56 7.13 -4.69 0.04
C MET A 56 7.06 -6.14 -0.44
N LEU A 57 7.76 -7.05 0.24
CA LEU A 57 7.73 -8.47 -0.11
C LEU A 57 6.33 -9.06 0.09
N ILE A 58 5.67 -8.69 1.17
CA ILE A 58 4.30 -9.14 1.43
C ILE A 58 3.35 -8.55 0.38
N TYR A 59 3.55 -7.29 0.02
CA TYR A 59 2.72 -6.64 -0.99
C TYR A 59 2.80 -7.36 -2.33
N GLU A 60 3.96 -7.84 -2.73
CA GLU A 60 4.13 -8.59 -3.97
C GLU A 60 3.25 -9.84 -3.99
N LYS A 61 3.15 -10.53 -2.84
CA LYS A 61 2.28 -11.69 -2.73
C LYS A 61 0.82 -11.32 -2.94
N TYR A 62 0.41 -10.18 -2.38
CA TYR A 62 -0.97 -9.71 -2.54
C TYR A 62 -1.26 -9.32 -3.98
N GLN A 63 -0.29 -8.75 -4.68
CA GLN A 63 -0.45 -8.41 -6.09
C GLN A 63 -0.64 -9.65 -6.95
N ASN A 64 0.11 -10.71 -6.67
CA ASN A 64 -0.03 -11.97 -7.40
C ASN A 64 -1.41 -12.59 -7.19
N ILE A 65 -1.93 -12.52 -5.98
CA ILE A 65 -3.28 -13.01 -5.67
C ILE A 65 -4.31 -12.18 -6.40
N SER A 66 -4.14 -10.85 -6.43
CA SER A 66 -5.08 -9.92 -7.05
C SER A 66 -5.12 -10.03 -8.57
N SER A 67 -4.05 -10.50 -9.19
CA SER A 67 -3.97 -10.57 -10.65
C SER A 67 -4.58 -11.84 -11.24
N THR A 68 -4.97 -12.77 -10.41
CA THR A 68 -5.64 -14.00 -10.87
C THR A 68 -7.19 -13.90 -10.76
#